data_c88a63e45c9f8c0a68c2c0decd393bd8
#
_entry.id   c88a63e45c9f8c0a68c2c0decd393bd8
#
_cell.length_a   1.000
_cell.length_b   1.000
_cell.length_c   1.000
_cell.angle_alpha   90.00
_cell.angle_beta   90.00
_cell.angle_gamma   90.00
#
_symmetry.space_group_name_H-M   'P 1'
#
loop_
_entity.id
_entity.type
_entity.pdbx_description
1 polymer ?
#
loop_
_entity_poly.entity_id
_entity_poly.type
_entity_poly.pdbx_seq_one_letter_code
_entity_poly.pdbx_strand_id
1 'polypeptide(L)'
;AVEAECFPAAEAATKAEFAERIQAYGSHFWLLFESGTLIAFVDGFVTNEPDLTDEMYAQASLHDPHGAWQMIFGVNTLPAYRGHGYASSLLRRAIADARAQGRRGLVLTCKPELLAFYAALGFQDEGVTSKSTHGNVVWHQMRLTF
;
A
#
# COMPACT_ATOMS: atom_id res chain seq x y z
N ALA A 1 10.97 -10.84 -7.61
CA ALA A 1 10.38 -9.53 -7.38
C ALA A 1 10.41 -9.15 -5.90
N VAL A 2 10.48 -7.86 -5.61
CA VAL A 2 10.60 -7.36 -4.23
C VAL A 2 9.46 -7.84 -3.34
N GLU A 3 8.22 -7.80 -3.83
CA GLU A 3 7.08 -8.24 -3.02
C GLU A 3 7.14 -9.73 -2.67
N ALA A 4 7.55 -10.57 -3.61
CA ALA A 4 7.68 -12.00 -3.34
C ALA A 4 8.75 -12.31 -2.28
N GLU A 5 9.77 -11.48 -2.16
CA GLU A 5 10.80 -11.61 -1.12
C GLU A 5 10.33 -11.11 0.25
N CYS A 6 9.35 -10.18 0.28
CA CYS A 6 8.87 -9.56 1.51
C CYS A 6 7.71 -10.30 2.16
N PHE A 7 6.92 -11.04 1.39
CA PHE A 7 5.68 -11.69 1.86
C PHE A 7 5.67 -13.18 1.56
N PRO A 8 4.95 -13.98 2.39
CA PRO A 8 4.62 -15.36 2.05
C PRO A 8 3.84 -15.42 0.74
N ALA A 9 3.95 -16.53 0.02
CA ALA A 9 3.30 -16.71 -1.28
C ALA A 9 1.79 -16.42 -1.27
N ALA A 10 1.10 -16.75 -0.18
CA ALA A 10 -0.35 -16.51 -0.04
C ALA A 10 -0.71 -15.02 0.07
N GLU A 11 0.24 -14.17 0.42
CA GLU A 11 0.03 -12.73 0.60
C GLU A 11 0.57 -11.90 -0.56
N ALA A 12 1.56 -12.42 -1.29
CA ALA A 12 2.19 -11.70 -2.40
C ALA A 12 1.27 -11.64 -3.61
N ALA A 13 1.31 -10.51 -4.32
CA ALA A 13 0.63 -10.39 -5.60
C ALA A 13 1.31 -11.26 -6.66
N THR A 14 0.53 -11.80 -7.60
CA THR A 14 1.09 -12.54 -8.73
C THR A 14 1.76 -11.57 -9.70
N LYS A 15 2.64 -12.11 -10.56
CA LYS A 15 3.27 -11.31 -11.62
C LYS A 15 2.25 -10.65 -12.55
N ALA A 16 1.16 -11.37 -12.87
CA ALA A 16 0.09 -10.85 -13.71
C ALA A 16 -0.65 -9.71 -13.02
N GLU A 17 -0.95 -9.84 -11.74
CA GLU A 17 -1.58 -8.79 -10.95
C GLU A 17 -0.71 -7.53 -10.88
N PHE A 18 0.59 -7.69 -10.72
CA PHE A 18 1.53 -6.57 -10.74
C PHE A 18 1.55 -5.84 -12.07
N ALA A 19 1.57 -6.59 -13.18
CA ALA A 19 1.55 -6.00 -14.51
C ALA A 19 0.28 -5.19 -14.73
N GLU A 20 -0.88 -5.69 -14.30
CA GLU A 20 -2.15 -4.97 -14.37
C GLU A 20 -2.12 -3.68 -13.56
N ARG A 21 -1.54 -3.72 -12.35
CA ARG A 21 -1.42 -2.54 -11.49
C ARG A 21 -0.58 -1.45 -12.14
N ILE A 22 0.57 -1.82 -12.70
CA ILE A 22 1.46 -0.86 -13.38
C ILE A 22 0.76 -0.22 -14.57
N GLN A 23 0.00 -0.99 -15.34
CA GLN A 23 -0.77 -0.47 -16.47
C GLN A 23 -1.89 0.49 -16.03
N ALA A 24 -2.63 0.11 -14.96
CA ALA A 24 -3.80 0.86 -14.52
C ALA A 24 -3.44 2.13 -13.74
N TYR A 25 -2.40 2.06 -12.89
CA TYR A 25 -2.06 3.17 -12.00
C TYR A 25 -0.55 3.29 -11.73
N GLY A 26 0.25 3.13 -12.76
CA GLY A 26 1.72 3.22 -12.63
C GLY A 26 2.22 4.50 -11.96
N SER A 27 1.49 5.62 -12.07
CA SER A 27 1.83 6.88 -11.41
C SER A 27 1.61 6.85 -9.89
N HIS A 28 0.97 5.82 -9.36
CA HIS A 28 0.75 5.60 -7.93
C HIS A 28 1.67 4.49 -7.39
N PHE A 29 2.85 4.36 -7.98
CA PHE A 29 3.94 3.57 -7.48
C PHE A 29 5.05 4.51 -7.01
N TRP A 30 5.50 4.33 -5.78
CA TRP A 30 6.62 5.07 -5.20
C TRP A 30 7.79 4.10 -5.08
N LEU A 31 8.87 4.39 -5.77
CA LEU A 31 10.01 3.47 -5.93
C LEU A 31 11.26 4.08 -5.32
N LEU A 32 12.06 3.24 -4.67
CA LEU A 32 13.36 3.64 -4.14
C LEU A 32 14.45 2.75 -4.75
N PHE A 33 15.44 3.39 -5.35
CA PHE A 33 16.57 2.71 -5.96
C PHE A 33 17.86 3.06 -5.23
N GLU A 34 18.77 2.09 -5.16
CA GLU A 34 20.14 2.31 -4.71
C GLU A 34 21.08 1.67 -5.73
N SER A 35 21.99 2.47 -6.32
CA SER A 35 22.93 2.03 -7.33
C SER A 35 22.28 1.24 -8.48
N GLY A 36 21.11 1.69 -8.93
CA GLY A 36 20.36 1.05 -9.99
C GLY A 36 19.51 -0.14 -9.60
N THR A 37 19.52 -0.53 -8.33
CA THR A 37 18.73 -1.65 -7.81
C THR A 37 17.48 -1.14 -7.11
N LEU A 38 16.31 -1.68 -7.45
CA LEU A 38 15.07 -1.39 -6.73
C LEU A 38 15.12 -2.08 -5.37
N ILE A 39 15.11 -1.31 -4.29
CA ILE A 39 15.22 -1.84 -2.93
C ILE A 39 13.94 -1.71 -2.11
N ALA A 40 13.04 -0.82 -2.49
CA ALA A 40 11.77 -0.64 -1.78
C ALA A 40 10.74 -0.04 -2.72
N PHE A 41 9.47 -0.34 -2.47
CA PHE A 41 8.38 0.34 -3.17
C PHE A 41 7.10 0.35 -2.34
N VAL A 42 6.24 1.32 -2.65
CA VAL A 42 4.88 1.43 -2.14
C VAL A 42 3.98 1.56 -3.36
N ASP A 43 2.84 0.88 -3.35
CA ASP A 43 1.86 1.01 -4.43
C ASP A 43 0.43 0.97 -3.90
N GLY A 44 -0.47 1.54 -4.68
CA GLY A 44 -1.89 1.48 -4.42
C GLY A 44 -2.66 2.36 -5.39
N PHE A 45 -3.92 2.04 -5.61
CA PHE A 45 -4.75 2.82 -6.53
C PHE A 45 -5.61 3.84 -5.79
N VAL A 46 -6.34 4.63 -6.57
CA VAL A 46 -7.24 5.66 -6.05
C VAL A 46 -8.68 5.24 -6.32
N THR A 47 -9.57 5.50 -5.37
CA THR A 47 -10.99 5.13 -5.48
C THR A 47 -11.85 6.08 -4.65
N ASN A 48 -13.15 6.10 -4.95
CA ASN A 48 -14.13 6.80 -4.11
C ASN A 48 -14.65 5.92 -2.96
N GLU A 49 -14.37 4.61 -3.00
CA GLU A 49 -14.75 3.71 -1.92
C GLU A 49 -13.95 4.03 -0.66
N PRO A 50 -14.62 4.19 0.50
CA PRO A 50 -13.91 4.59 1.71
C PRO A 50 -13.12 3.47 2.36
N ASP A 51 -13.47 2.21 2.10
CA ASP A 51 -12.83 1.06 2.74
C ASP A 51 -12.07 0.21 1.73
N LEU A 52 -10.95 -0.35 2.19
CA LEU A 52 -10.13 -1.23 1.38
C LEU A 52 -10.68 -2.66 1.42
N THR A 53 -10.84 -3.28 0.25
CA THR A 53 -11.37 -4.63 0.11
C THR A 53 -10.39 -5.55 -0.62
N ASP A 54 -10.54 -6.86 -0.42
CA ASP A 54 -9.70 -7.84 -1.12
C ASP A 54 -9.83 -7.76 -2.65
N GLU A 55 -11.02 -7.44 -3.15
CA GLU A 55 -11.28 -7.28 -4.59
C GLU A 55 -10.34 -6.25 -5.22
N MET A 56 -10.01 -5.20 -4.50
CA MET A 56 -9.14 -4.12 -5.01
C MET A 56 -7.74 -4.63 -5.33
N TYR A 57 -7.23 -5.60 -4.57
CA TYR A 57 -5.90 -6.18 -4.82
C TYR A 57 -5.84 -6.94 -6.14
N ALA A 58 -6.93 -7.57 -6.54
CA ALA A 58 -7.00 -8.40 -7.73
C ALA A 58 -7.50 -7.66 -8.98
N GLN A 59 -8.15 -6.51 -8.82
CA GLN A 59 -8.80 -5.79 -9.92
C GLN A 59 -8.29 -4.34 -10.01
N ALA A 60 -7.13 -4.18 -10.64
CA ALA A 60 -6.53 -2.85 -10.87
C ALA A 60 -7.44 -1.93 -11.69
N SER A 61 -8.37 -2.49 -12.47
CA SER A 61 -9.35 -1.72 -13.24
C SER A 61 -10.33 -0.93 -12.38
N LEU A 62 -10.43 -1.21 -11.08
CA LEU A 62 -11.23 -0.42 -10.15
C LEU A 62 -10.60 0.93 -9.82
N HIS A 63 -9.37 1.18 -10.27
CA HIS A 63 -8.71 2.47 -10.10
C HIS A 63 -9.51 3.59 -10.77
N ASP A 64 -9.78 4.63 -9.99
CA ASP A 64 -10.44 5.84 -10.47
C ASP A 64 -9.51 7.04 -10.22
N PRO A 65 -8.91 7.64 -11.25
CA PRO A 65 -7.95 8.73 -11.07
C PRO A 65 -8.56 9.98 -10.40
N HIS A 66 -9.88 10.08 -10.35
CA HIS A 66 -10.59 11.17 -9.67
C HIS A 66 -11.09 10.77 -8.28
N GLY A 67 -10.68 9.60 -7.78
CA GLY A 67 -11.12 9.09 -6.49
C GLY A 67 -10.68 9.92 -5.30
N ALA A 68 -11.44 9.84 -4.21
CA ALA A 68 -11.21 10.60 -2.99
C ALA A 68 -10.12 9.97 -2.10
N TRP A 69 -9.87 8.68 -2.22
CA TRP A 69 -8.99 7.95 -1.30
C TRP A 69 -7.85 7.25 -2.03
N GLN A 70 -6.63 7.49 -1.56
CA GLN A 70 -5.46 6.73 -1.98
C GLN A 70 -5.40 5.45 -1.17
N MET A 71 -5.63 4.30 -1.80
CA MET A 71 -5.41 3.01 -1.17
C MET A 71 -3.93 2.67 -1.22
N ILE A 72 -3.43 1.98 -0.20
CA ILE A 72 -2.07 1.46 -0.14
C ILE A 72 -2.15 -0.05 -0.07
N PHE A 73 -1.65 -0.75 -1.08
CA PHE A 73 -1.69 -2.20 -1.18
C PHE A 73 -0.39 -2.85 -0.73
N GLY A 74 0.73 -2.32 -1.19
CA GLY A 74 2.03 -2.89 -0.93
C GLY A 74 2.97 -1.86 -0.31
N VAL A 75 3.65 -2.28 0.76
CA VAL A 75 4.73 -1.53 1.40
C VAL A 75 5.87 -2.53 1.57
N ASN A 76 6.86 -2.44 0.69
CA ASN A 76 7.86 -3.49 0.54
C ASN A 76 9.27 -2.93 0.57
N THR A 77 10.14 -3.59 1.34
CA THR A 77 11.58 -3.32 1.36
C THR A 77 12.31 -4.65 1.32
N LEU A 78 13.32 -4.75 0.45
CA LEU A 78 14.17 -5.96 0.41
C LEU A 78 14.73 -6.24 1.81
N PRO A 79 14.78 -7.52 2.25
CA PRO A 79 15.21 -7.87 3.59
C PRO A 79 16.56 -7.26 4.02
N ALA A 80 17.52 -7.20 3.10
CA ALA A 80 18.86 -6.65 3.38
C ALA A 80 18.84 -5.13 3.64
N TYR A 81 17.76 -4.44 3.28
CA TYR A 81 17.65 -2.98 3.41
C TYR A 81 16.65 -2.54 4.46
N ARG A 82 16.09 -3.48 5.21
CA ARG A 82 15.15 -3.17 6.29
C ARG A 82 15.86 -2.48 7.47
N GLY A 83 15.11 -1.71 8.24
CA GLY A 83 15.64 -1.01 9.41
C GLY A 83 16.36 0.31 9.11
N HIS A 84 16.27 0.81 7.88
CA HIS A 84 16.91 2.07 7.45
C HIS A 84 15.90 3.21 7.23
N GLY A 85 14.61 3.01 7.51
CA GLY A 85 13.60 4.03 7.36
C GLY A 85 13.12 4.25 5.91
N TYR A 86 13.43 3.37 4.98
CA TYR A 86 13.05 3.53 3.58
C TYR A 86 11.54 3.47 3.36
N ALA A 87 10.87 2.52 4.02
CA ALA A 87 9.41 2.42 3.93
C ALA A 87 8.72 3.69 4.44
N SER A 88 9.19 4.22 5.57
CA SER A 88 8.67 5.48 6.13
C SER A 88 8.87 6.65 5.17
N SER A 89 10.04 6.73 4.53
CA SER A 89 10.32 7.79 3.55
C SER A 89 9.38 7.73 2.36
N LEU A 90 9.15 6.53 1.82
CA LEU A 90 8.23 6.33 0.69
C LEU A 90 6.78 6.64 1.08
N LEU A 91 6.36 6.21 2.25
CA LEU A 91 5.01 6.49 2.75
C LEU A 91 4.78 7.97 2.96
N ARG A 92 5.77 8.69 3.51
CA ARG A 92 5.67 10.15 3.65
C ARG A 92 5.54 10.83 2.30
N ARG A 93 6.22 10.33 1.27
CA ARG A 93 6.09 10.85 -0.08
C ARG A 93 4.70 10.56 -0.64
N ALA A 94 4.18 9.35 -0.44
CA ALA A 94 2.84 8.99 -0.88
C ALA A 94 1.78 9.87 -0.20
N ILE A 95 1.94 10.14 1.09
CA ILE A 95 1.05 11.04 1.85
C ILE A 95 1.10 12.46 1.27
N ALA A 96 2.30 12.98 1.03
CA ALA A 96 2.48 14.32 0.47
C ALA A 96 1.85 14.43 -0.93
N ASP A 97 2.04 13.43 -1.77
CA ASP A 97 1.49 13.42 -3.12
C ASP A 97 -0.04 13.34 -3.10
N ALA A 98 -0.62 12.49 -2.25
CA ALA A 98 -2.07 12.39 -2.09
C ALA A 98 -2.69 13.71 -1.61
N ARG A 99 -2.03 14.38 -0.67
CA ARG A 99 -2.46 15.70 -0.19
C ARG A 99 -2.40 16.73 -1.31
N ALA A 100 -1.32 16.75 -2.08
CA ALA A 100 -1.16 17.67 -3.21
C ALA A 100 -2.19 17.43 -4.31
N GLN A 101 -2.65 16.20 -4.48
CA GLN A 101 -3.67 15.82 -5.45
C GLN A 101 -5.10 16.15 -4.97
N GLY A 102 -5.27 16.62 -3.76
CA GLY A 102 -6.58 16.97 -3.21
C GLY A 102 -7.40 15.77 -2.74
N ARG A 103 -6.77 14.62 -2.46
CA ARG A 103 -7.46 13.45 -1.91
C ARG A 103 -7.92 13.71 -0.49
N ARG A 104 -8.88 12.94 -0.01
CA ARG A 104 -9.37 13.03 1.38
C ARG A 104 -8.42 12.38 2.37
N GLY A 105 -7.64 11.42 1.91
CA GLY A 105 -6.67 10.73 2.74
C GLY A 105 -6.20 9.42 2.12
N LEU A 106 -5.60 8.57 2.95
CA LEU A 106 -5.07 7.27 2.56
C LEU A 106 -5.68 6.18 3.44
N VAL A 107 -5.83 4.98 2.86
CA VAL A 107 -6.37 3.81 3.56
C VAL A 107 -5.46 2.62 3.28
N LEU A 108 -5.15 1.85 4.31
CA LEU A 108 -4.39 0.61 4.17
C LEU A 108 -4.93 -0.45 5.12
N THR A 109 -4.51 -1.69 4.90
CA THR A 109 -4.67 -2.76 5.88
C THR A 109 -3.31 -3.28 6.30
N CYS A 110 -3.17 -3.68 7.56
CA CYS A 110 -1.91 -4.20 8.06
C CYS A 110 -2.14 -5.27 9.12
N LYS A 111 -1.10 -6.06 9.35
CA LYS A 111 -1.07 -7.01 10.46
C LYS A 111 -0.96 -6.28 11.79
N PRO A 112 -1.43 -6.88 12.91
CA PRO A 112 -1.39 -6.22 14.22
C PRO A 112 0.00 -5.71 14.63
N GLU A 113 1.06 -6.41 14.26
CA GLU A 113 2.44 -6.03 14.61
C GLU A 113 2.87 -4.70 13.99
N LEU A 114 2.19 -4.24 12.96
CA LEU A 114 2.55 -3.01 12.24
C LEU A 114 1.71 -1.79 12.63
N LEU A 115 0.77 -1.95 13.55
CA LEU A 115 -0.11 -0.85 13.96
C LEU A 115 0.68 0.37 14.46
N ALA A 116 1.68 0.14 15.32
CA ALA A 116 2.48 1.23 15.87
C ALA A 116 3.29 1.95 14.79
N PHE A 117 3.79 1.20 13.80
CA PHE A 117 4.55 1.78 12.68
C PHE A 117 3.70 2.78 11.89
N TYR A 118 2.49 2.38 11.51
CA TYR A 118 1.61 3.25 10.74
C TYR A 118 1.01 4.37 11.58
N ALA A 119 0.73 4.10 12.87
CA ALA A 119 0.24 5.14 13.78
C ALA A 119 1.24 6.28 13.91
N ALA A 120 2.53 5.98 13.92
CA ALA A 120 3.60 6.99 13.98
C ALA A 120 3.61 7.90 12.73
N LEU A 121 3.04 7.44 11.61
CA LEU A 121 2.91 8.22 10.39
C LEU A 121 1.59 9.02 10.31
N GLY A 122 0.71 8.86 11.28
CA GLY A 122 -0.55 9.58 11.37
C GLY A 122 -1.80 8.76 11.03
N PHE A 123 -1.65 7.48 10.74
CA PHE A 123 -2.79 6.60 10.49
C PHE A 123 -3.49 6.23 11.81
N GLN A 124 -4.81 6.14 11.76
CA GLN A 124 -5.63 5.69 12.88
C GLN A 124 -6.13 4.28 12.63
N ASP A 125 -6.06 3.43 13.66
CA ASP A 125 -6.56 2.06 13.62
C ASP A 125 -8.09 2.09 13.66
N GLU A 126 -8.74 1.54 12.64
CA GLU A 126 -10.19 1.40 12.55
C GLU A 126 -10.67 0.01 12.97
N GLY A 127 -9.76 -0.82 13.46
CA GLY A 127 -10.08 -2.14 13.97
C GLY A 127 -9.92 -3.26 12.94
N VAL A 128 -10.25 -4.47 13.37
CA VAL A 128 -10.20 -5.65 12.50
C VAL A 128 -11.23 -5.52 11.40
N THR A 129 -10.82 -5.74 10.16
CA THR A 129 -11.70 -5.66 9.00
C THR A 129 -12.07 -7.05 8.49
N SER A 130 -13.36 -7.23 8.16
CA SER A 130 -13.84 -8.42 7.47
C SER A 130 -13.76 -8.29 5.95
N LYS A 131 -13.40 -7.11 5.45
CA LYS A 131 -13.32 -6.81 4.01
C LYS A 131 -12.00 -7.21 3.39
N SER A 132 -10.98 -7.50 4.20
CA SER A 132 -9.67 -7.96 3.77
C SER A 132 -9.29 -9.20 4.56
N THR A 133 -9.24 -10.35 3.88
CA THR A 133 -8.99 -11.65 4.49
C THR A 133 -7.90 -12.45 3.77
N HIS A 134 -7.21 -11.83 2.81
CA HIS A 134 -6.21 -12.53 2.01
C HIS A 134 -5.07 -13.07 2.90
N GLY A 135 -4.54 -14.22 2.53
CA GLY A 135 -3.47 -14.88 3.28
C GLY A 135 -3.93 -15.52 4.59
N ASN A 136 -5.23 -15.60 4.85
CA ASN A 136 -5.81 -16.14 6.10
C ASN A 136 -5.23 -15.47 7.35
N VAL A 137 -4.99 -14.17 7.29
CA VAL A 137 -4.40 -13.36 8.35
C VAL A 137 -5.44 -12.36 8.87
N VAL A 138 -5.33 -12.00 10.14
CA VAL A 138 -6.13 -10.92 10.71
C VAL A 138 -5.57 -9.59 10.22
N TRP A 139 -6.43 -8.79 9.60
CA TRP A 139 -6.06 -7.48 9.06
C TRP A 139 -6.80 -6.37 9.80
N HIS A 140 -6.06 -5.32 10.16
CA HIS A 140 -6.62 -4.06 10.66
C HIS A 140 -6.66 -3.04 9.52
N GLN A 141 -7.77 -2.32 9.42
CA GLN A 141 -7.83 -1.19 8.50
C GLN A 141 -7.34 0.05 9.23
N MET A 142 -6.48 0.82 8.58
CA MET A 142 -5.98 2.08 9.09
C MET A 142 -6.23 3.20 8.08
N ARG A 143 -6.55 4.38 8.58
CA ARG A 143 -6.89 5.54 7.76
C ARG A 143 -6.15 6.77 8.23
N LEU A 144 -5.61 7.53 7.27
CA LEU A 144 -5.09 8.87 7.50
C LEU A 144 -6.00 9.85 6.75
N THR A 145 -6.67 10.71 7.48
CA THR A 145 -7.59 11.71 6.88
C THR A 145 -6.93 13.10 6.96
N PHE A 146 -6.91 13.76 5.84
CA PHE A 146 -6.37 15.14 5.75
C PHE A 146 -7.29 16.17 6.36
#